data_36c7b996c0e4060374603129f9ea99cb
#
_entry.id   36c7b996c0e4060374603129f9ea99cb
#
_cell.length_a   1.000
_cell.length_b   1.000
_cell.length_c   1.000
_cell.angle_alpha   90.00
_cell.angle_beta   90.00
_cell.angle_gamma   90.00
#
_symmetry.space_group_name_H-M   'P 1'
#
loop_
_entity.id
_entity.type
_entity.pdbx_description
1 polymer ?
#
loop_
_entity_poly.entity_id
_entity_poly.type
_entity_poly.pdbx_seq_one_letter_code
_entity_poly.pdbx_strand_id
1 'polypeptide(L)'
;LDEGSFLSNVVMMGADYYDTPARRSRPENLGIPLGIGRGSRVENAIVDKNVRIGEGCVLSPAGKPADLDHPLYYIRDGVLVIPKGAVIPPNTVI
;
A
#
# COMPACT_ATOMS: atom_id res chain seq x y z
N LEU A 1 -9.49 5.44 -4.99
CA LEU A 1 -8.97 4.30 -5.77
C LEU A 1 -8.79 4.68 -7.22
N ASP A 2 -7.70 4.22 -7.81
CA ASP A 2 -7.47 4.39 -9.23
C ASP A 2 -8.15 3.29 -10.03
N GLU A 3 -8.35 3.58 -11.31
CA GLU A 3 -8.95 2.66 -12.26
C GLU A 3 -8.18 1.34 -12.32
N GLY A 4 -8.91 0.24 -12.38
CA GLY A 4 -8.31 -1.08 -12.49
C GLY A 4 -7.76 -1.66 -11.20
N SER A 5 -7.86 -0.96 -10.09
CA SER A 5 -7.45 -1.51 -8.80
C SER A 5 -8.44 -2.55 -8.31
N PHE A 6 -7.92 -3.61 -7.68
CA PHE A 6 -8.73 -4.67 -7.10
C PHE A 6 -8.46 -4.77 -5.60
N LEU A 7 -9.52 -4.68 -4.80
CA LEU A 7 -9.42 -4.77 -3.34
C LEU A 7 -10.35 -5.85 -2.82
N SER A 8 -9.84 -6.71 -1.95
CA SER A 8 -10.62 -7.75 -1.30
C SER A 8 -10.27 -7.81 0.18
N ASN A 9 -11.27 -7.61 1.05
CA ASN A 9 -11.07 -7.59 2.50
C ASN A 9 -9.99 -6.58 2.92
N VAL A 10 -10.09 -5.35 2.40
CA VAL A 10 -9.11 -4.29 2.66
C VAL A 10 -9.75 -3.19 3.50
N VAL A 11 -9.05 -2.77 4.55
CA VAL A 11 -9.41 -1.60 5.34
C VAL A 11 -8.39 -0.51 5.04
N MET A 12 -8.87 0.64 4.58
CA MET A 12 -8.03 1.80 4.30
C MET A 12 -8.34 2.90 5.31
N MET A 13 -7.29 3.43 5.93
CA MET A 13 -7.43 4.47 6.96
C MET A 13 -7.45 5.89 6.39
N GLY A 14 -7.17 6.05 5.10
CA GLY A 14 -7.21 7.35 4.45
C GLY A 14 -5.94 8.18 4.61
N ALA A 15 -6.09 9.50 4.66
CA ALA A 15 -4.95 10.41 4.75
C ALA A 15 -5.27 11.58 5.68
N ASP A 16 -4.23 12.10 6.34
CA ASP A 16 -4.36 13.25 7.25
C ASP A 16 -4.18 14.58 6.54
N TYR A 17 -3.78 14.58 5.28
CA TYR A 17 -3.49 15.80 4.53
C TYR A 17 -3.77 15.60 3.05
N TYR A 18 -3.87 16.72 2.31
CA TYR A 18 -3.98 16.65 0.86
C TYR A 18 -2.62 16.33 0.23
N ASP A 19 -2.65 15.48 -0.79
CA ASP A 19 -1.46 15.17 -1.56
C ASP A 19 -1.22 16.27 -2.59
N THR A 20 -0.11 16.99 -2.43
CA THR A 20 0.27 18.05 -3.37
C THR A 20 1.35 17.54 -4.33
N PRO A 21 1.50 18.18 -5.53
CA PRO A 21 2.60 17.81 -6.42
C PRO A 21 3.98 17.92 -5.74
N ALA A 22 4.17 18.90 -4.87
CA ALA A 22 5.43 19.05 -4.14
C ALA A 22 5.70 17.87 -3.20
N ARG A 23 4.68 17.40 -2.48
CA ARG A 23 4.81 16.22 -1.61
C ARG A 23 5.06 14.97 -2.41
N ARG A 24 4.31 14.79 -3.51
CA ARG A 24 4.44 13.62 -4.38
C ARG A 24 5.83 13.51 -4.97
N SER A 25 6.43 14.64 -5.31
CA SER A 25 7.76 14.70 -5.94
C SER A 25 8.92 14.52 -4.97
N ARG A 26 8.69 14.42 -3.67
CA ARG A 26 9.77 14.18 -2.71
C ARG A 26 10.43 12.84 -3.01
N PRO A 27 11.77 12.74 -2.85
CA PRO A 27 12.46 11.49 -3.14
C PRO A 27 11.91 10.27 -2.40
N GLU A 28 11.53 10.43 -1.13
CA GLU A 28 10.96 9.35 -0.33
C GLU A 28 9.59 8.88 -0.83
N ASN A 29 8.88 9.71 -1.61
CA ASN A 29 7.57 9.37 -2.14
C ASN A 29 7.61 8.82 -3.56
N LEU A 30 8.77 8.85 -4.22
CA LEU A 30 8.99 8.28 -5.55
C LEU A 30 8.00 8.76 -6.62
N GLY A 31 7.40 9.94 -6.45
CA GLY A 31 6.39 10.45 -7.37
C GLY A 31 5.04 9.73 -7.26
N ILE A 32 4.84 8.89 -6.26
CA ILE A 32 3.63 8.08 -6.10
C ILE A 32 2.57 8.88 -5.35
N PRO A 33 1.34 9.00 -5.88
CA PRO A 33 0.26 9.67 -5.16
C PRO A 33 -0.22 8.86 -3.95
N LEU A 34 -0.85 9.53 -3.00
CA LEU A 34 -1.49 8.86 -1.87
C LEU A 34 -2.56 7.89 -2.36
N GLY A 35 -2.66 6.75 -1.69
CA GLY A 35 -3.64 5.73 -2.00
C GLY A 35 -3.06 4.58 -2.79
N ILE A 36 -3.92 3.89 -3.52
CA ILE A 36 -3.56 2.67 -4.25
C ILE A 36 -3.51 2.98 -5.74
N GLY A 37 -2.37 2.70 -6.36
CA GLY A 37 -2.14 2.98 -7.76
C GLY A 37 -2.93 2.10 -8.71
N ARG A 38 -2.98 2.53 -9.96
CA ARG A 38 -3.74 1.86 -11.02
C ARG A 38 -3.27 0.42 -11.22
N GLY A 39 -4.22 -0.50 -11.40
CA GLY A 39 -3.92 -1.89 -11.69
C GLY A 39 -3.33 -2.68 -10.53
N SER A 40 -3.30 -2.10 -9.34
CA SER A 40 -2.80 -2.80 -8.16
C SER A 40 -3.85 -3.75 -7.60
N ARG A 41 -3.39 -4.84 -7.00
CA ARG A 41 -4.24 -5.83 -6.37
C ARG A 41 -3.86 -5.94 -4.90
N VAL A 42 -4.81 -5.71 -4.01
CA VAL A 42 -4.58 -5.76 -2.57
C VAL A 42 -5.62 -6.66 -1.94
N GLU A 43 -5.18 -7.64 -1.17
CA GLU A 43 -6.05 -8.64 -0.56
C GLU A 43 -5.73 -8.83 0.92
N ASN A 44 -6.76 -9.00 1.74
CA ASN A 44 -6.65 -9.29 3.18
C ASN A 44 -5.64 -8.37 3.87
N ALA A 45 -5.83 -7.06 3.73
CA ALA A 45 -4.86 -6.09 4.19
C ALA A 45 -5.51 -4.93 4.94
N ILE A 46 -4.70 -4.34 5.81
CA ILE A 46 -5.01 -3.05 6.43
C ILE A 46 -3.99 -2.06 5.88
N VAL A 47 -4.48 -1.00 5.23
CA VAL A 47 -3.63 0.07 4.70
C VAL A 47 -3.79 1.27 5.63
N ASP A 48 -2.75 1.57 6.39
CA ASP A 48 -2.76 2.65 7.37
C ASP A 48 -2.77 4.01 6.69
N LYS A 49 -2.73 5.09 7.48
CA LYS A 49 -2.82 6.45 6.96
C LYS A 49 -1.59 6.85 6.14
N ASN A 50 -1.80 7.71 5.16
CA ASN A 50 -0.73 8.34 4.38
C ASN A 50 0.14 7.34 3.62
N VAL A 51 -0.42 6.19 3.23
CA VAL A 51 0.30 5.18 2.47
C VAL A 51 0.24 5.50 0.99
N ARG A 52 1.36 5.28 0.30
CA ARG A 52 1.47 5.45 -1.15
C ARG A 52 1.82 4.11 -1.77
N ILE A 53 0.93 3.59 -2.60
CA ILE A 53 1.13 2.32 -3.30
C ILE A 53 1.20 2.61 -4.79
N GLY A 54 2.30 2.24 -5.42
CA GLY A 54 2.52 2.47 -6.84
C GLY A 54 1.63 1.61 -7.73
N GLU A 55 1.72 1.84 -9.02
CA GLU A 55 0.91 1.12 -10.00
C GLU A 55 1.36 -0.33 -10.14
N GLY A 56 0.42 -1.22 -10.45
CA GLY A 56 0.73 -2.62 -10.78
C GLY A 56 1.26 -3.44 -9.61
N CYS A 57 1.03 -3.03 -8.37
CA CYS A 57 1.45 -3.80 -7.20
C CYS A 57 0.51 -4.98 -6.95
N VAL A 58 1.05 -6.08 -6.44
CA VAL A 58 0.26 -7.21 -5.96
C VAL A 58 0.63 -7.44 -4.50
N LEU A 59 -0.29 -7.13 -3.61
CA LEU A 59 -0.07 -7.16 -2.17
C LEU A 59 -1.05 -8.14 -1.53
N SER A 60 -0.52 -9.24 -1.00
CA SER A 60 -1.37 -10.27 -0.39
C SER A 60 -0.56 -11.07 0.63
N PRO A 61 -1.16 -11.44 1.78
CA PRO A 61 -0.50 -12.34 2.73
C PRO A 61 -0.55 -13.80 2.33
N ALA A 62 -1.22 -14.13 1.23
CA ALA A 62 -1.37 -15.52 0.78
C ALA A 62 -0.02 -16.19 0.56
N GLY A 63 0.13 -17.43 1.06
CA GLY A 63 1.37 -18.19 0.93
C GLY A 63 2.49 -17.73 1.85
N LYS A 64 2.21 -16.81 2.78
CA LYS A 64 3.20 -16.29 3.73
C LYS A 64 2.87 -16.73 5.15
N PRO A 65 3.85 -16.67 6.09
CA PRO A 65 3.58 -16.95 7.50
C PRO A 65 2.49 -16.03 8.07
N ALA A 66 1.80 -16.49 9.10
CA ALA A 66 0.78 -15.67 9.77
C ALA A 66 1.38 -14.44 10.45
N ASP A 67 2.65 -14.52 10.83
CA ASP A 67 3.38 -13.38 11.40
C ASP A 67 4.70 -13.21 10.65
N LEU A 68 4.92 -12.00 10.15
CA LEU A 68 6.11 -11.68 9.36
C LEU A 68 6.45 -10.21 9.53
N ASP A 69 7.73 -9.89 9.68
CA ASP A 69 8.21 -8.51 9.70
C ASP A 69 9.02 -8.21 8.44
N HIS A 70 8.72 -7.09 7.81
CA HIS A 70 9.43 -6.62 6.61
C HIS A 70 9.56 -5.09 6.70
N PRO A 71 10.61 -4.48 6.14
CA PRO A 71 10.77 -3.03 6.21
C PRO A 71 9.59 -2.21 5.66
N LEU A 72 8.86 -2.73 4.67
CA LEU A 72 7.77 -2.01 4.03
C LEU A 72 6.39 -2.41 4.56
N TYR A 73 6.28 -3.56 5.24
CA TYR A 73 5.00 -4.07 5.70
C TYR A 73 5.22 -5.09 6.82
N TYR A 74 4.14 -5.54 7.42
CA TYR A 74 4.20 -6.70 8.31
C TYR A 74 2.89 -7.50 8.20
N ILE A 75 2.93 -8.73 8.68
CA ILE A 75 1.76 -9.62 8.69
C ILE A 75 1.50 -10.03 10.13
N ARG A 76 0.23 -9.94 10.55
CA ARG A 76 -0.23 -10.37 11.87
C ARG A 76 -1.51 -11.16 11.71
N ASP A 77 -1.53 -12.38 12.24
CA ASP A 77 -2.68 -13.29 12.16
C ASP A 77 -3.18 -13.47 10.71
N GLY A 78 -2.26 -13.54 9.76
CA GLY A 78 -2.59 -13.72 8.35
C GLY A 78 -3.12 -12.47 7.65
N VAL A 79 -3.05 -11.31 8.30
CA VAL A 79 -3.46 -10.04 7.71
C VAL A 79 -2.24 -9.20 7.38
N LEU A 80 -2.15 -8.76 6.13
CA LEU A 80 -1.09 -7.86 5.69
C LEU A 80 -1.36 -6.45 6.21
N VAL A 81 -0.36 -5.83 6.83
CA VAL A 81 -0.48 -4.45 7.33
C VAL A 81 0.57 -3.59 6.65
N ILE A 82 0.10 -2.55 5.96
CA ILE A 82 0.97 -1.54 5.37
C ILE A 82 1.01 -0.37 6.35
N PRO A 83 2.15 -0.12 7.00
CA PRO A 83 2.22 0.86 8.08
C PRO A 83 2.07 2.29 7.58
N LYS A 84 1.73 3.18 8.51
CA LYS A 84 1.53 4.60 8.24
C LYS A 84 2.74 5.20 7.53
N GLY A 85 2.48 5.94 6.46
CA GLY A 85 3.51 6.64 5.71
C GLY A 85 4.36 5.77 4.80
N ALA A 86 4.03 4.48 4.66
CA ALA A 86 4.79 3.58 3.79
C ALA A 86 4.67 3.99 2.33
N VAL A 87 5.73 3.80 1.58
CA VAL A 87 5.77 4.03 0.13
C VAL A 87 6.13 2.71 -0.53
N ILE A 88 5.20 2.16 -1.29
CA ILE A 88 5.39 0.89 -1.99
C ILE A 88 5.70 1.20 -3.45
N PRO A 89 6.90 0.88 -3.95
CA PRO A 89 7.26 1.17 -5.34
C PRO A 89 6.33 0.46 -6.34
N PRO A 90 6.22 0.99 -7.57
CA PRO A 90 5.43 0.33 -8.60
C PRO A 90 5.90 -1.10 -8.86
N ASN A 91 4.96 -1.95 -9.26
CA ASN A 91 5.23 -3.35 -9.62
C ASN A 91 5.81 -4.20 -8.48
N THR A 92 5.56 -3.80 -7.24
CA THR A 92 5.97 -4.60 -6.09
C THR A 92 5.03 -5.77 -5.91
N VAL A 93 5.59 -6.95 -5.72
CA VAL A 93 4.83 -8.17 -5.44
C VAL A 93 5.18 -8.65 -4.03
N ILE A 94 4.17 -8.72 -3.19
CA ILE A 94 4.31 -9.20 -1.82
C ILE A 94 3.57 -10.49 -1.65
#